data_0685457bc72f94bd838e517bc61aac11
#
_entry.id   0685457bc72f94bd838e517bc61aac11
#
_cell.length_a   1.000
_cell.length_b   1.000
_cell.length_c   1.000
_cell.angle_alpha   90.00
_cell.angle_beta   90.00
_cell.angle_gamma   90.00
#
_symmetry.space_group_name_H-M   'P 1'
#
loop_
_entity.id
_entity.type
_entity.pdbx_description
1 polymer ?
#
loop_
_entity_poly.entity_id
_entity_poly.type
_entity_poly.pdbx_seq_one_letter_code
_entity_poly.pdbx_strand_id
1 'polypeptide(L)'
;MIDFSTFRSAVKPKERTDRYNILSAMFVLNAHVKSVTATEISKFLKLHLGTKAPINVNASLRAYDADVSPTDSGPPIQWSLTTSGLDHLRSLSGLSLSVTADDSFESDIGIVCALEYPELAAVLKAVGGATAWKELGDTRHAHVYREAQILAKSGTTLRVVSTTSTSMGLTAAAIATTQLVLQFRPRLVAMIGIAAGTRSGGKQFGDILVADPSVDYNSGKVVLENGIREFQPDPYPIGLNPRVRSVLQKYGSTHEVFQEIRARWHGRAPTAPNRLYLGPVGAADQVIDDATRVLEIQKNWRKLMGVEMETYGVYRAVHESPEPKPRAVSFKAVCDFAAEKSDSWQNYAAFMAAEFAIEFFKREWTALWPTK
;
A
#
# COMPACT_ATOMS: atom_id res chain seq x y z
N MET A 1 2.05 23.07 -11.82
CA MET A 1 1.66 22.16 -12.94
C MET A 1 1.87 22.92 -14.24
N ILE A 2 2.60 22.36 -15.22
CA ILE A 2 2.82 23.00 -16.53
C ILE A 2 1.59 22.69 -17.39
N ASP A 3 0.87 23.72 -17.81
CA ASP A 3 -0.29 23.59 -18.69
C ASP A 3 0.08 23.79 -20.18
N PHE A 4 -0.87 23.55 -21.07
CA PHE A 4 -0.65 23.67 -22.51
C PHE A 4 -0.36 25.09 -22.95
N SER A 5 -0.87 26.11 -22.25
CA SER A 5 -0.61 27.52 -22.53
C SER A 5 0.83 27.88 -22.21
N THR A 6 1.40 27.33 -21.19
CA THR A 6 2.81 27.48 -20.81
C THR A 6 3.74 26.95 -21.90
N PHE A 7 3.47 25.75 -22.45
CA PHE A 7 4.25 25.26 -23.61
C PHE A 7 4.16 26.17 -24.78
N ARG A 8 2.96 26.66 -25.11
CA ARG A 8 2.80 27.57 -26.26
C ARG A 8 3.47 28.93 -26.08
N SER A 9 3.60 29.39 -24.84
CA SER A 9 4.28 30.64 -24.51
C SER A 9 5.80 30.50 -24.54
N ALA A 10 6.32 29.30 -24.31
CA ALA A 10 7.75 29.02 -24.25
C ALA A 10 8.45 29.06 -25.60
N VAL A 11 7.72 28.92 -26.73
CA VAL A 11 8.29 28.90 -28.08
C VAL A 11 7.65 29.95 -29.00
N LYS A 12 8.39 30.40 -29.97
CA LYS A 12 7.88 31.35 -30.97
C LYS A 12 6.77 30.71 -31.84
N PRO A 13 5.81 31.51 -32.39
CA PRO A 13 4.70 30.94 -33.16
C PRO A 13 5.12 30.03 -34.32
N LYS A 14 6.25 30.32 -34.99
CA LYS A 14 6.78 29.51 -36.10
C LYS A 14 7.34 28.15 -35.66
N GLU A 15 7.65 27.98 -34.39
CA GLU A 15 8.22 26.77 -33.80
C GLU A 15 7.14 25.84 -33.26
N ARG A 16 5.87 26.27 -33.24
CA ARG A 16 4.70 25.52 -32.77
C ARG A 16 4.24 24.52 -33.83
N THR A 17 5.12 23.59 -34.20
CA THR A 17 4.83 22.53 -35.18
C THR A 17 3.79 21.57 -34.65
N ASP A 18 3.19 20.75 -35.53
CA ASP A 18 2.27 19.67 -35.12
C ASP A 18 2.93 18.70 -34.12
N ARG A 19 4.20 18.35 -34.38
CA ARG A 19 4.99 17.51 -33.47
C ARG A 19 5.08 18.14 -32.09
N TYR A 20 5.45 19.39 -31.98
CA TYR A 20 5.52 20.11 -30.71
C TYR A 20 4.18 20.16 -29.99
N ASN A 21 3.10 20.48 -30.70
CA ASN A 21 1.76 20.56 -30.12
C ASN A 21 1.27 19.20 -29.64
N ILE A 22 1.51 18.12 -30.39
CA ILE A 22 1.12 16.75 -30.03
C ILE A 22 1.91 16.29 -28.78
N LEU A 23 3.23 16.44 -28.76
CA LEU A 23 4.06 16.05 -27.62
C LEU A 23 3.72 16.88 -26.37
N SER A 24 3.48 18.19 -26.53
CA SER A 24 3.04 19.06 -25.42
C SER A 24 1.67 18.63 -24.86
N ALA A 25 0.73 18.28 -25.75
CA ALA A 25 -0.57 17.75 -25.33
C ALA A 25 -0.44 16.40 -24.60
N MET A 26 0.40 15.52 -25.11
CA MET A 26 0.71 14.24 -24.46
C MET A 26 1.30 14.43 -23.06
N PHE A 27 2.21 15.39 -22.90
CA PHE A 27 2.77 15.71 -21.59
C PHE A 27 1.69 16.21 -20.63
N VAL A 28 0.84 17.15 -21.05
CA VAL A 28 -0.25 17.71 -20.21
C VAL A 28 -1.30 16.64 -19.87
N LEU A 29 -1.52 15.68 -20.77
CA LEU A 29 -2.39 14.50 -20.53
C LEU A 29 -1.71 13.40 -19.71
N ASN A 30 -0.50 13.66 -19.19
CA ASN A 30 0.32 12.72 -18.41
C ASN A 30 0.72 11.45 -19.18
N ALA A 31 0.87 11.52 -20.50
CA ALA A 31 1.25 10.38 -21.34
C ALA A 31 2.68 9.83 -21.06
N HIS A 32 3.45 10.48 -20.22
CA HIS A 32 4.74 10.04 -19.71
C HIS A 32 4.60 9.13 -18.47
N VAL A 33 3.41 9.05 -17.88
CA VAL A 33 3.08 8.21 -16.71
C VAL A 33 2.04 7.15 -17.07
N LYS A 34 1.00 7.55 -17.83
CA LYS A 34 -0.07 6.66 -18.29
C LYS A 34 -0.23 6.80 -19.81
N SER A 35 -0.63 5.71 -20.47
CA SER A 35 -0.90 5.76 -21.91
C SER A 35 -2.18 6.55 -22.22
N VAL A 36 -2.19 7.19 -23.40
CA VAL A 36 -3.32 7.95 -23.94
C VAL A 36 -3.63 7.53 -25.37
N THR A 37 -4.88 7.68 -25.78
CA THR A 37 -5.30 7.39 -27.15
C THR A 37 -5.10 8.59 -28.07
N ALA A 38 -4.94 8.35 -29.37
CA ALA A 38 -4.90 9.41 -30.38
C ALA A 38 -6.20 10.25 -30.37
N THR A 39 -7.33 9.65 -29.98
CA THR A 39 -8.62 10.33 -29.84
C THR A 39 -8.61 11.33 -28.69
N GLU A 40 -8.05 10.99 -27.53
CA GLU A 40 -7.92 11.90 -26.38
C GLU A 40 -7.02 13.08 -26.73
N ILE A 41 -5.86 12.82 -27.35
CA ILE A 41 -4.95 13.88 -27.82
C ILE A 41 -5.66 14.80 -28.83
N SER A 42 -6.37 14.23 -29.80
CA SER A 42 -7.10 15.00 -30.80
C SER A 42 -8.20 15.86 -30.19
N LYS A 43 -8.99 15.34 -29.24
CA LYS A 43 -10.00 16.12 -28.49
C LYS A 43 -9.35 17.26 -27.72
N PHE A 44 -8.27 17.00 -27.03
CA PHE A 44 -7.53 18.00 -26.27
C PHE A 44 -7.02 19.12 -27.19
N LEU A 45 -6.35 18.77 -28.29
CA LEU A 45 -5.83 19.75 -29.25
C LEU A 45 -6.93 20.56 -29.93
N LYS A 46 -8.06 19.96 -30.31
CA LYS A 46 -9.22 20.67 -30.84
C LYS A 46 -9.78 21.71 -29.87
N LEU A 47 -9.84 21.35 -28.57
CA LEU A 47 -10.31 22.28 -27.54
C LEU A 47 -9.40 23.52 -27.41
N HIS A 48 -8.07 23.34 -27.55
CA HIS A 48 -7.09 24.42 -27.32
C HIS A 48 -6.65 25.17 -28.60
N LEU A 49 -6.71 24.54 -29.78
CA LEU A 49 -6.24 25.07 -31.04
C LEU A 49 -7.36 25.32 -32.06
N GLY A 50 -8.56 24.79 -31.84
CA GLY A 50 -9.67 24.91 -32.79
C GLY A 50 -9.34 24.33 -34.16
N THR A 51 -9.55 25.09 -35.22
CA THR A 51 -9.27 24.71 -36.62
C THR A 51 -7.78 24.53 -36.95
N LYS A 52 -6.88 24.99 -36.06
CA LYS A 52 -5.42 24.84 -36.23
C LYS A 52 -4.89 23.54 -35.60
N ALA A 53 -5.78 22.66 -35.06
CA ALA A 53 -5.38 21.40 -34.54
C ALA A 53 -4.93 20.43 -35.66
N PRO A 54 -3.93 19.56 -35.43
CA PRO A 54 -3.52 18.54 -36.38
C PRO A 54 -4.70 17.65 -36.82
N ILE A 55 -4.80 17.35 -38.10
CA ILE A 55 -5.94 16.63 -38.68
C ILE A 55 -5.87 15.12 -38.38
N ASN A 56 -4.64 14.56 -38.46
CA ASN A 56 -4.45 13.12 -38.31
C ASN A 56 -3.41 12.80 -37.21
N VAL A 57 -3.81 12.92 -35.95
CA VAL A 57 -2.95 12.65 -34.78
C VAL A 57 -2.39 11.24 -34.80
N ASN A 58 -3.17 10.24 -35.20
CA ASN A 58 -2.72 8.85 -35.19
C ASN A 58 -1.61 8.56 -36.20
N ALA A 59 -1.69 9.17 -37.40
CA ALA A 59 -0.61 9.09 -38.41
C ALA A 59 0.65 9.81 -37.93
N SER A 60 0.49 10.97 -37.29
CA SER A 60 1.60 11.74 -36.73
C SER A 60 2.32 10.97 -35.63
N LEU A 61 1.60 10.32 -34.72
CA LEU A 61 2.19 9.49 -33.62
C LEU A 61 3.02 8.34 -34.19
N ARG A 62 2.55 7.69 -35.24
CA ARG A 62 3.33 6.63 -35.93
C ARG A 62 4.59 7.13 -36.62
N ALA A 63 4.63 8.39 -36.98
CA ALA A 63 5.80 9.02 -37.58
C ALA A 63 6.83 9.54 -36.55
N TYR A 64 6.47 9.55 -35.26
CA TYR A 64 7.31 10.08 -34.17
C TYR A 64 7.82 8.94 -33.24
N ASP A 65 8.20 7.83 -33.85
CA ASP A 65 8.59 6.57 -33.20
C ASP A 65 9.68 6.69 -32.15
N ALA A 66 10.57 7.69 -32.26
CA ALA A 66 11.56 7.95 -31.21
C ALA A 66 10.97 8.68 -29.98
N ASP A 67 9.93 9.50 -30.18
CA ASP A 67 9.35 10.35 -29.12
C ASP A 67 8.19 9.69 -28.40
N VAL A 68 7.52 8.76 -29.07
CA VAL A 68 6.34 8.07 -28.54
C VAL A 68 6.42 6.57 -28.79
N SER A 69 5.85 5.77 -27.92
CA SER A 69 5.76 4.32 -28.09
C SER A 69 4.32 3.84 -27.93
N PRO A 70 3.87 2.89 -28.77
CA PRO A 70 2.61 2.20 -28.51
C PRO A 70 2.78 1.28 -27.30
N THR A 71 1.84 1.34 -26.36
CA THR A 71 1.84 0.47 -25.17
C THR A 71 0.90 -0.72 -25.31
N ASP A 72 -0.01 -0.65 -26.29
CA ASP A 72 -0.91 -1.73 -26.64
C ASP A 72 -1.09 -1.77 -28.15
N SER A 73 -1.05 -2.96 -28.76
CA SER A 73 -1.25 -3.18 -30.20
C SER A 73 -2.71 -3.35 -30.60
N GLY A 74 -3.64 -3.46 -29.63
CA GLY A 74 -5.08 -3.59 -29.87
C GLY A 74 -5.76 -2.24 -30.12
N PRO A 75 -6.85 -2.18 -30.93
CA PRO A 75 -7.64 -0.94 -31.08
C PRO A 75 -8.50 -0.68 -29.84
N PRO A 76 -8.51 0.58 -29.31
CA PRO A 76 -7.73 1.74 -29.73
C PRO A 76 -6.28 1.67 -29.24
N ILE A 77 -5.32 1.94 -30.14
CA ILE A 77 -3.90 1.98 -29.78
C ILE A 77 -3.66 3.02 -28.68
N GLN A 78 -2.98 2.60 -27.63
CA GLN A 78 -2.53 3.43 -26.52
C GLN A 78 -1.09 3.90 -26.79
N TRP A 79 -0.80 5.16 -26.49
CA TRP A 79 0.49 5.79 -26.74
C TRP A 79 1.07 6.37 -25.46
N SER A 80 2.38 6.19 -25.27
CA SER A 80 3.14 6.82 -24.19
C SER A 80 4.22 7.74 -24.75
N LEU A 81 4.52 8.79 -24.01
CA LEU A 81 5.62 9.70 -24.31
C LEU A 81 6.93 9.07 -23.80
N THR A 82 7.91 8.91 -24.68
CA THR A 82 9.22 8.32 -24.33
C THR A 82 10.13 9.34 -23.65
N THR A 83 11.25 8.86 -23.06
CA THR A 83 12.31 9.75 -22.54
C THR A 83 12.86 10.67 -23.65
N SER A 84 13.02 10.13 -24.86
CA SER A 84 13.46 10.93 -26.03
C SER A 84 12.45 12.03 -26.36
N GLY A 85 11.15 11.74 -26.32
CA GLY A 85 10.10 12.74 -26.54
C GLY A 85 10.08 13.83 -25.47
N LEU A 86 10.36 13.49 -24.23
CA LEU A 86 10.51 14.45 -23.14
C LEU A 86 11.75 15.33 -23.32
N ASP A 87 12.88 14.76 -23.71
CA ASP A 87 14.11 15.49 -23.96
C ASP A 87 13.95 16.43 -25.18
N HIS A 88 13.22 15.99 -26.19
CA HIS A 88 12.84 16.81 -27.33
C HIS A 88 12.00 18.02 -26.89
N LEU A 89 10.96 17.81 -26.06
CA LEU A 89 10.16 18.92 -25.53
C LEU A 89 10.98 19.87 -24.66
N ARG A 90 11.89 19.38 -23.82
CA ARG A 90 12.80 20.19 -23.00
C ARG A 90 13.69 21.06 -23.87
N SER A 91 14.28 20.44 -24.90
CA SER A 91 15.18 21.14 -25.83
C SER A 91 14.48 22.27 -26.56
N LEU A 92 13.24 22.06 -27.02
CA LEU A 92 12.48 23.06 -27.76
C LEU A 92 11.90 24.16 -26.88
N SER A 93 11.36 23.79 -25.72
CA SER A 93 10.66 24.74 -24.85
C SER A 93 11.56 25.47 -23.85
N GLY A 94 12.76 24.95 -23.57
CA GLY A 94 13.61 25.45 -22.50
C GLY A 94 12.98 25.29 -21.11
N LEU A 95 11.82 24.60 -20.99
CA LEU A 95 11.13 24.38 -19.74
C LEU A 95 11.83 23.25 -18.96
N SER A 96 11.95 23.42 -17.66
CA SER A 96 12.34 22.36 -16.75
C SER A 96 11.14 21.41 -16.64
N LEU A 97 11.04 20.48 -17.59
CA LEU A 97 10.08 19.38 -17.52
C LEU A 97 10.65 18.36 -16.53
N SER A 98 10.38 18.57 -15.27
CA SER A 98 10.53 17.48 -14.33
C SER A 98 9.52 16.42 -14.76
N VAL A 99 10.00 15.26 -15.16
CA VAL A 99 9.23 14.04 -15.08
C VAL A 99 9.16 13.76 -13.57
N THR A 100 8.34 14.46 -12.87
CA THR A 100 7.73 13.90 -11.72
C THR A 100 6.84 12.82 -12.32
N ALA A 101 7.25 11.58 -12.26
CA ALA A 101 6.31 10.50 -12.13
C ALA A 101 5.25 11.10 -11.21
N ASP A 102 4.01 11.16 -11.67
CA ASP A 102 2.94 11.88 -10.98
C ASP A 102 3.14 11.73 -9.46
N ASP A 103 3.68 12.81 -8.80
CA ASP A 103 4.04 12.78 -7.37
C ASP A 103 2.78 12.71 -6.50
N SER A 104 1.64 12.43 -7.13
CA SER A 104 0.36 12.26 -6.48
C SER A 104 0.14 10.81 -6.07
N PHE A 105 -0.38 10.64 -4.88
CA PHE A 105 -1.03 9.41 -4.49
C PHE A 105 -2.39 9.32 -5.19
N GLU A 106 -2.78 8.12 -5.63
CA GLU A 106 -4.05 7.89 -6.33
C GLU A 106 -5.12 7.30 -5.42
N SER A 107 -4.71 6.70 -4.30
CA SER A 107 -5.60 6.22 -3.24
C SER A 107 -5.09 6.63 -1.87
N ASP A 108 -5.95 6.58 -0.88
CA ASP A 108 -5.58 6.96 0.48
C ASP A 108 -5.02 5.78 1.24
N ILE A 109 -5.68 4.62 1.17
CA ILE A 109 -5.32 3.45 1.96
C ILE A 109 -5.28 2.21 1.07
N GLY A 110 -4.16 1.51 1.07
CA GLY A 110 -4.02 0.15 0.59
C GLY A 110 -4.08 -0.83 1.75
N ILE A 111 -4.92 -1.85 1.67
CA ILE A 111 -5.04 -2.90 2.69
C ILE A 111 -4.56 -4.22 2.10
N VAL A 112 -3.63 -4.87 2.79
CA VAL A 112 -3.17 -6.23 2.48
C VAL A 112 -3.55 -7.15 3.63
N CYS A 113 -4.16 -8.29 3.31
CA CYS A 113 -4.43 -9.39 4.25
C CYS A 113 -3.71 -10.65 3.76
N ALA A 114 -3.36 -11.55 4.68
CA ALA A 114 -2.79 -12.86 4.32
C ALA A 114 -3.87 -13.82 3.80
N LEU A 115 -5.06 -13.77 4.42
CA LEU A 115 -6.14 -14.72 4.22
C LEU A 115 -7.42 -14.01 3.74
N GLU A 116 -8.10 -14.63 2.77
CA GLU A 116 -9.45 -14.19 2.37
C GLU A 116 -10.44 -14.35 3.55
N TYR A 117 -10.33 -15.44 4.30
CA TYR A 117 -11.07 -15.69 5.52
C TYR A 117 -10.11 -16.18 6.64
N PRO A 118 -10.18 -15.62 7.85
CA PRO A 118 -11.15 -14.62 8.34
C PRO A 118 -10.75 -13.16 8.12
N GLU A 119 -9.52 -12.85 7.66
CA GLU A 119 -8.93 -11.52 7.73
C GLU A 119 -9.61 -10.52 6.77
N LEU A 120 -9.57 -10.77 5.45
CA LEU A 120 -10.19 -9.87 4.49
C LEU A 120 -11.71 -9.79 4.69
N ALA A 121 -12.36 -10.93 4.98
CA ALA A 121 -13.79 -10.94 5.29
C ALA A 121 -14.16 -10.02 6.45
N ALA A 122 -13.32 -9.93 7.49
CA ALA A 122 -13.51 -8.98 8.59
C ALA A 122 -13.31 -7.53 8.14
N VAL A 123 -12.32 -7.24 7.31
CA VAL A 123 -12.10 -5.91 6.72
C VAL A 123 -13.29 -5.47 5.87
N LEU A 124 -13.79 -6.35 5.00
CA LEU A 124 -14.95 -6.04 4.17
C LEU A 124 -16.17 -5.69 5.04
N LYS A 125 -16.39 -6.44 6.12
CA LYS A 125 -17.49 -6.22 7.06
C LYS A 125 -17.35 -4.90 7.82
N ALA A 126 -16.14 -4.54 8.26
CA ALA A 126 -15.85 -3.31 9.01
C ALA A 126 -16.11 -2.03 8.20
N VAL A 127 -16.05 -2.11 6.88
CA VAL A 127 -16.34 -0.98 5.97
C VAL A 127 -17.81 -0.91 5.52
N GLY A 128 -18.63 -1.88 5.89
CA GLY A 128 -20.07 -1.86 5.55
C GLY A 128 -20.56 -3.11 4.82
N GLY A 129 -19.76 -4.17 4.81
CA GLY A 129 -20.10 -5.44 4.17
C GLY A 129 -19.81 -5.48 2.67
N ALA A 130 -20.11 -6.62 2.05
CA ALA A 130 -19.77 -6.88 0.64
C ALA A 130 -20.33 -5.83 -0.34
N THR A 131 -21.49 -5.26 -0.04
CA THR A 131 -22.14 -4.26 -0.90
C THR A 131 -21.46 -2.89 -0.91
N ALA A 132 -20.61 -2.60 0.09
CA ALA A 132 -19.82 -1.38 0.16
C ALA A 132 -18.55 -1.44 -0.72
N TRP A 133 -18.20 -2.63 -1.20
CA TRP A 133 -16.99 -2.88 -1.98
C TRP A 133 -17.31 -3.19 -3.43
N LYS A 134 -16.54 -2.59 -4.31
CA LYS A 134 -16.55 -2.89 -5.76
C LYS A 134 -15.31 -3.70 -6.09
N GLU A 135 -15.50 -4.87 -6.67
CA GLU A 135 -14.39 -5.63 -7.23
C GLU A 135 -13.87 -4.95 -8.50
N LEU A 136 -12.57 -4.75 -8.55
CA LEU A 136 -11.89 -4.14 -9.68
C LEU A 136 -11.43 -5.28 -10.61
N GLY A 137 -12.26 -5.58 -11.61
CA GLY A 137 -11.99 -6.66 -12.55
C GLY A 137 -10.92 -6.27 -13.57
N ASP A 138 -9.71 -6.74 -13.39
CA ASP A 138 -8.70 -6.81 -14.43
C ASP A 138 -8.11 -8.23 -14.44
N THR A 139 -8.45 -9.01 -15.44
CA THR A 139 -8.02 -10.41 -15.58
C THR A 139 -6.51 -10.57 -15.82
N ARG A 140 -5.79 -9.47 -16.02
CA ARG A 140 -4.32 -9.49 -16.20
C ARG A 140 -3.55 -9.57 -14.88
N HIS A 141 -4.21 -9.29 -13.75
CA HIS A 141 -3.60 -9.34 -12.43
C HIS A 141 -3.83 -10.68 -11.74
N ALA A 142 -2.79 -11.18 -11.06
CA ALA A 142 -2.91 -12.39 -10.25
C ALA A 142 -3.71 -12.16 -8.95
N HIS A 143 -3.83 -10.90 -8.51
CA HIS A 143 -4.54 -10.51 -7.29
C HIS A 143 -5.91 -9.92 -7.62
N VAL A 144 -6.90 -10.25 -6.80
CA VAL A 144 -8.21 -9.61 -6.82
C VAL A 144 -8.15 -8.35 -5.96
N TYR A 145 -8.53 -7.22 -6.55
CA TYR A 145 -8.60 -5.94 -5.83
C TYR A 145 -10.04 -5.54 -5.60
N ARG A 146 -10.31 -4.98 -4.43
CA ARG A 146 -11.63 -4.46 -4.07
C ARG A 146 -11.48 -3.02 -3.58
N GLU A 147 -12.34 -2.15 -4.05
CA GLU A 147 -12.35 -0.72 -3.73
C GLU A 147 -13.60 -0.35 -2.94
N ALA A 148 -13.41 0.47 -1.90
CA ALA A 148 -14.48 1.07 -1.13
C ALA A 148 -14.13 2.51 -0.75
N GLN A 149 -15.10 3.19 -0.15
CA GLN A 149 -14.92 4.51 0.43
C GLN A 149 -15.28 4.48 1.92
N ILE A 150 -14.47 5.16 2.74
CA ILE A 150 -14.77 5.39 4.15
C ILE A 150 -14.80 6.89 4.42
N LEU A 151 -15.75 7.33 5.26
CA LEU A 151 -15.84 8.72 5.69
C LEU A 151 -15.03 8.91 6.97
N ALA A 152 -13.97 9.72 6.90
CA ALA A 152 -13.19 10.12 8.07
C ALA A 152 -14.00 11.09 8.95
N LYS A 153 -13.71 11.15 10.25
CA LYS A 153 -14.36 12.09 11.19
C LYS A 153 -14.16 13.55 10.81
N SER A 154 -13.12 13.86 10.03
CA SER A 154 -12.88 15.18 9.44
C SER A 154 -13.87 15.57 8.33
N GLY A 155 -14.73 14.66 7.87
CA GLY A 155 -15.57 14.84 6.70
C GLY A 155 -14.92 14.46 5.37
N THR A 156 -13.64 14.05 5.39
CA THR A 156 -12.92 13.62 4.18
C THR A 156 -13.35 12.20 3.78
N THR A 157 -13.72 12.00 2.53
CA THR A 157 -13.93 10.65 1.98
C THR A 157 -12.59 10.08 1.55
N LEU A 158 -12.26 8.89 2.06
CA LEU A 158 -11.02 8.17 1.79
C LEU A 158 -11.26 7.03 0.82
N ARG A 159 -10.46 6.96 -0.23
CA ARG A 159 -10.43 5.85 -1.17
C ARG A 159 -9.59 4.71 -0.59
N VAL A 160 -10.19 3.53 -0.42
CA VAL A 160 -9.56 2.35 0.14
C VAL A 160 -9.52 1.24 -0.91
N VAL A 161 -8.37 0.64 -1.11
CA VAL A 161 -8.19 -0.52 -1.98
C VAL A 161 -7.67 -1.69 -1.15
N SER A 162 -8.27 -2.87 -1.28
CA SER A 162 -7.85 -4.07 -0.55
C SER A 162 -7.51 -5.22 -1.47
N THR A 163 -6.61 -6.08 -1.01
CA THR A 163 -6.26 -7.35 -1.64
C THR A 163 -5.79 -8.38 -0.60
N THR A 164 -5.70 -9.64 -1.02
CA THR A 164 -5.05 -10.70 -0.25
C THR A 164 -3.78 -11.18 -0.94
N SER A 165 -2.85 -11.70 -0.15
CA SER A 165 -1.74 -12.50 -0.67
C SER A 165 -2.27 -13.79 -1.29
N THR A 166 -1.56 -14.34 -2.28
CA THR A 166 -1.93 -15.64 -2.88
C THR A 166 -1.59 -16.83 -1.98
N SER A 167 -0.73 -16.62 -1.01
CA SER A 167 -0.37 -17.56 0.06
C SER A 167 0.10 -16.78 1.28
N MET A 168 0.20 -17.43 2.43
CA MET A 168 0.88 -16.88 3.61
C MET A 168 2.38 -16.74 3.35
N GLY A 169 3.01 -15.81 4.05
CA GLY A 169 4.46 -15.66 4.08
C GLY A 169 4.97 -14.32 3.55
N LEU A 170 6.23 -14.01 3.90
CA LEU A 170 6.91 -12.75 3.61
C LEU A 170 6.95 -12.42 2.12
N THR A 171 7.30 -13.42 1.31
CA THR A 171 7.46 -13.25 -0.14
C THR A 171 6.13 -12.92 -0.81
N ALA A 172 5.06 -13.67 -0.51
CA ALA A 172 3.75 -13.44 -1.10
C ALA A 172 3.17 -12.09 -0.68
N ALA A 173 3.32 -11.72 0.60
CA ALA A 173 2.90 -10.43 1.11
C ALA A 173 3.68 -9.26 0.47
N ALA A 174 4.99 -9.41 0.25
CA ALA A 174 5.80 -8.41 -0.43
C ALA A 174 5.36 -8.22 -1.88
N ILE A 175 5.09 -9.30 -2.63
CA ILE A 175 4.62 -9.24 -4.02
C ILE A 175 3.26 -8.55 -4.08
N ALA A 176 2.29 -8.98 -3.26
CA ALA A 176 0.95 -8.39 -3.21
C ALA A 176 1.02 -6.88 -2.90
N THR A 177 1.85 -6.50 -1.94
CA THR A 177 2.06 -5.10 -1.55
C THR A 177 2.69 -4.29 -2.67
N THR A 178 3.73 -4.81 -3.31
CA THR A 178 4.41 -4.13 -4.43
C THR A 178 3.44 -3.86 -5.58
N GLN A 179 2.65 -4.87 -5.97
CA GLN A 179 1.67 -4.70 -7.03
C GLN A 179 0.56 -3.70 -6.66
N LEU A 180 0.06 -3.76 -5.41
CA LEU A 180 -0.92 -2.79 -4.92
C LEU A 180 -0.36 -1.37 -4.94
N VAL A 181 0.88 -1.17 -4.49
CA VAL A 181 1.52 0.16 -4.47
C VAL A 181 1.73 0.71 -5.87
N LEU A 182 2.22 -0.11 -6.79
CA LEU A 182 2.46 0.32 -8.17
C LEU A 182 1.17 0.64 -8.93
N GLN A 183 0.09 -0.10 -8.65
CA GLN A 183 -1.17 0.06 -9.37
C GLN A 183 -2.08 1.15 -8.80
N PHE A 184 -2.10 1.34 -7.47
CA PHE A 184 -3.07 2.21 -6.79
C PHE A 184 -2.43 3.35 -6.00
N ARG A 185 -1.09 3.42 -5.92
CA ARG A 185 -0.31 4.51 -5.32
C ARG A 185 -0.93 5.04 -4.01
N PRO A 186 -1.12 4.18 -2.99
CA PRO A 186 -1.76 4.58 -1.73
C PRO A 186 -0.86 5.49 -0.90
N ARG A 187 -1.45 6.39 -0.11
CA ARG A 187 -0.74 7.20 0.90
C ARG A 187 -0.24 6.33 2.06
N LEU A 188 -1.02 5.33 2.44
CA LEU A 188 -0.74 4.42 3.53
C LEU A 188 -1.03 2.98 3.11
N VAL A 189 -0.13 2.07 3.40
CA VAL A 189 -0.36 0.62 3.28
C VAL A 189 -0.53 0.03 4.68
N ALA A 190 -1.62 -0.69 4.89
CA ALA A 190 -1.92 -1.38 6.14
C ALA A 190 -1.94 -2.90 5.93
N MET A 191 -1.12 -3.62 6.71
CA MET A 191 -1.27 -5.06 6.90
C MET A 191 -2.27 -5.31 8.01
N ILE A 192 -3.40 -5.96 7.71
CA ILE A 192 -4.46 -6.23 8.69
C ILE A 192 -4.65 -7.74 8.78
N GLY A 193 -4.61 -8.28 10.00
CA GLY A 193 -4.76 -9.72 10.18
C GLY A 193 -4.57 -10.19 11.62
N ILE A 194 -4.16 -11.44 11.76
CA ILE A 194 -3.98 -12.12 13.04
C ILE A 194 -2.51 -12.49 13.28
N ALA A 195 -2.15 -12.72 14.54
CA ALA A 195 -0.79 -13.09 14.93
C ALA A 195 -0.80 -13.95 16.20
N ALA A 196 0.27 -14.72 16.40
CA ALA A 196 0.54 -15.35 17.68
C ALA A 196 1.18 -14.33 18.64
N GLY A 197 0.58 -14.09 19.79
CA GLY A 197 1.12 -13.24 20.86
C GLY A 197 2.18 -13.95 21.69
N THR A 198 3.08 -13.18 22.32
CA THR A 198 3.88 -13.70 23.43
C THR A 198 3.12 -13.55 24.75
N ARG A 199 3.25 -14.51 25.67
CA ARG A 199 2.60 -14.44 27.01
C ARG A 199 3.12 -13.30 27.89
N SER A 200 4.28 -12.73 27.55
CA SER A 200 4.85 -11.63 28.31
C SER A 200 3.97 -10.37 28.24
N GLY A 201 3.84 -9.65 29.35
CA GLY A 201 3.11 -8.39 29.44
C GLY A 201 1.58 -8.51 29.53
N GLY A 202 1.04 -9.71 29.85
CA GLY A 202 -0.39 -9.91 30.13
C GLY A 202 -1.30 -9.76 28.92
N LYS A 203 -0.80 -10.03 27.71
CA LYS A 203 -1.59 -9.98 26.48
C LYS A 203 -2.70 -11.02 26.48
N GLN A 204 -3.80 -10.72 25.82
CA GLN A 204 -4.95 -11.57 25.66
C GLN A 204 -5.43 -11.62 24.19
N PHE A 205 -6.34 -12.55 23.90
CA PHE A 205 -6.92 -12.68 22.56
C PHE A 205 -7.60 -11.39 22.13
N GLY A 206 -7.39 -11.01 20.88
CA GLY A 206 -7.90 -9.77 20.28
C GLY A 206 -7.12 -8.50 20.64
N ASP A 207 -6.06 -8.56 21.44
CA ASP A 207 -5.15 -7.44 21.62
C ASP A 207 -4.44 -7.10 20.30
N ILE A 208 -4.30 -5.83 20.00
CA ILE A 208 -3.70 -5.37 18.76
C ILE A 208 -2.18 -5.21 18.94
N LEU A 209 -1.43 -5.91 18.11
CA LEU A 209 0.01 -5.76 17.96
C LEU A 209 0.30 -4.88 16.74
N VAL A 210 1.03 -3.80 16.96
CA VAL A 210 1.56 -2.95 15.90
C VAL A 210 3.07 -3.09 15.87
N ALA A 211 3.59 -3.58 14.76
CA ALA A 211 5.02 -3.81 14.61
C ALA A 211 5.81 -2.50 14.56
N ASP A 212 6.71 -2.31 15.50
CA ASP A 212 7.64 -1.21 15.57
C ASP A 212 8.89 -1.56 16.40
N PRO A 213 9.90 -2.20 15.76
CA PRO A 213 9.96 -2.60 14.36
C PRO A 213 9.30 -3.95 14.05
N SER A 214 9.11 -4.23 12.75
CA SER A 214 8.98 -5.58 12.24
C SER A 214 10.36 -6.14 11.92
N VAL A 215 10.58 -7.43 12.20
CA VAL A 215 11.86 -8.13 12.00
C VAL A 215 11.65 -9.48 11.36
N ASP A 216 12.47 -9.79 10.34
CA ASP A 216 12.62 -11.17 9.89
C ASP A 216 13.54 -11.90 10.88
N TYR A 217 12.96 -12.77 11.72
CA TYR A 217 13.72 -13.51 12.72
C TYR A 217 14.48 -14.72 12.15
N ASN A 218 14.28 -15.07 10.89
CA ASN A 218 15.02 -16.10 10.17
C ASN A 218 16.22 -15.52 9.38
N SER A 219 16.37 -14.19 9.31
CA SER A 219 17.52 -13.57 8.68
C SER A 219 18.77 -13.75 9.53
N GLY A 220 19.78 -14.44 9.00
CA GLY A 220 21.01 -14.69 9.70
C GLY A 220 21.85 -15.82 9.12
N LYS A 221 22.86 -16.23 9.87
CA LYS A 221 23.82 -17.29 9.50
C LYS A 221 23.66 -18.51 10.41
N VAL A 222 23.66 -19.69 9.82
CA VAL A 222 23.78 -20.95 10.56
C VAL A 222 25.24 -21.37 10.57
N VAL A 223 25.83 -21.56 11.75
CA VAL A 223 27.19 -22.03 11.94
C VAL A 223 27.19 -23.41 12.61
N LEU A 224 28.23 -24.18 12.40
CA LEU A 224 28.50 -25.44 13.09
C LEU A 224 29.76 -25.25 13.93
N GLU A 225 29.62 -25.09 15.25
CA GLU A 225 30.72 -24.95 16.19
C GLU A 225 30.72 -26.15 17.14
N ASN A 226 31.84 -26.85 17.21
CA ASN A 226 32.00 -28.05 18.04
C ASN A 226 30.90 -29.12 17.84
N GLY A 227 30.41 -29.27 16.60
CA GLY A 227 29.35 -30.22 16.29
C GLY A 227 27.92 -29.75 16.65
N ILE A 228 27.79 -28.55 17.21
CA ILE A 228 26.49 -27.95 17.58
C ILE A 228 26.12 -26.91 16.52
N ARG A 229 24.91 -26.98 15.99
CA ARG A 229 24.36 -25.93 15.10
C ARG A 229 23.88 -24.75 15.93
N GLU A 230 24.38 -23.58 15.57
CA GLU A 230 23.99 -22.31 16.16
C GLU A 230 23.47 -21.36 15.09
N PHE A 231 22.37 -20.65 15.36
CA PHE A 231 21.86 -19.60 14.52
C PHE A 231 22.33 -18.24 15.04
N GLN A 232 23.07 -17.52 14.19
CA GLN A 232 23.54 -16.16 14.45
C GLN A 232 22.65 -15.19 13.69
N PRO A 233 21.72 -14.46 14.35
CA PRO A 233 20.81 -13.56 13.69
C PRO A 233 21.52 -12.32 13.12
N ASP A 234 21.12 -11.92 11.92
CA ASP A 234 21.55 -10.69 11.25
C ASP A 234 20.33 -9.97 10.64
N PRO A 235 19.42 -9.48 11.48
CA PRO A 235 18.17 -8.90 11.02
C PRO A 235 18.33 -7.44 10.59
N TYR A 236 17.48 -7.03 9.64
CA TYR A 236 17.29 -5.64 9.20
C TYR A 236 15.94 -5.11 9.66
N PRO A 237 15.79 -4.61 10.92
CA PRO A 237 14.50 -4.21 11.45
C PRO A 237 13.96 -2.98 10.70
N ILE A 238 12.66 -3.02 10.38
CA ILE A 238 11.96 -1.91 9.71
C ILE A 238 10.94 -1.31 10.69
N GLY A 239 11.17 -0.07 11.09
CA GLY A 239 10.29 0.67 12.00
C GLY A 239 9.19 1.44 11.29
N LEU A 240 8.25 1.92 12.08
CA LEU A 240 7.19 2.81 11.61
C LEU A 240 7.73 4.19 11.20
N ASN A 241 7.03 4.81 10.26
CA ASN A 241 7.18 6.25 10.04
C ASN A 241 6.95 7.01 11.37
N PRO A 242 7.81 7.99 11.74
CA PRO A 242 7.70 8.70 13.03
C PRO A 242 6.32 9.34 13.28
N ARG A 243 5.64 9.83 12.23
CA ARG A 243 4.30 10.41 12.34
C ARG A 243 3.26 9.34 12.70
N VAL A 244 3.29 8.19 12.02
CA VAL A 244 2.40 7.06 12.32
C VAL A 244 2.60 6.58 13.75
N ARG A 245 3.87 6.42 14.18
CA ARG A 245 4.23 6.05 15.56
C ARG A 245 3.64 7.03 16.57
N SER A 246 3.86 8.33 16.39
CA SER A 246 3.38 9.37 17.30
C SER A 246 1.85 9.36 17.45
N VAL A 247 1.11 9.13 16.36
CA VAL A 247 -0.35 9.04 16.41
C VAL A 247 -0.80 7.78 17.15
N LEU A 248 -0.14 6.62 16.92
CA LEU A 248 -0.48 5.35 17.57
C LEU A 248 -0.18 5.34 19.07
N GLN A 249 0.84 6.07 19.52
CA GLN A 249 1.18 6.15 20.95
C GLN A 249 0.03 6.64 21.83
N LYS A 250 -0.91 7.43 21.27
CA LYS A 250 -2.10 7.88 22.00
C LYS A 250 -3.02 6.73 22.44
N TYR A 251 -2.96 5.59 21.70
CA TYR A 251 -3.83 4.44 21.95
C TYR A 251 -3.28 3.46 22.98
N GLY A 252 -2.04 3.63 23.42
CA GLY A 252 -1.41 2.73 24.38
C GLY A 252 -2.08 2.72 25.77
N SER A 253 -2.76 3.82 26.14
CA SER A 253 -3.48 3.98 27.41
C SER A 253 -4.99 4.18 27.24
N THR A 254 -5.51 4.19 26.01
CA THR A 254 -6.92 4.47 25.72
C THR A 254 -7.69 3.18 25.55
N HIS A 255 -8.75 2.98 26.34
CA HIS A 255 -9.59 1.79 26.29
C HIS A 255 -10.95 2.01 25.63
N GLU A 256 -11.38 3.24 25.45
CA GLU A 256 -12.72 3.56 24.94
C GLU A 256 -13.01 2.98 23.56
N VAL A 257 -12.06 3.16 22.61
CA VAL A 257 -12.22 2.63 21.26
C VAL A 257 -12.35 1.10 21.25
N PHE A 258 -11.63 0.41 22.13
CA PHE A 258 -11.73 -1.05 22.24
C PHE A 258 -13.05 -1.50 22.84
N GLN A 259 -13.62 -0.72 23.78
CA GLN A 259 -14.95 -0.99 24.33
C GLN A 259 -16.04 -0.79 23.28
N GLU A 260 -15.96 0.29 22.49
CA GLU A 260 -16.87 0.56 21.37
C GLU A 260 -16.83 -0.56 20.31
N ILE A 261 -15.63 -1.02 19.93
CA ILE A 261 -15.44 -2.10 18.97
C ILE A 261 -16.03 -3.39 19.54
N ARG A 262 -15.67 -3.72 20.78
CA ARG A 262 -16.09 -4.96 21.43
C ARG A 262 -17.61 -5.05 21.58
N ALA A 263 -18.29 -3.94 21.82
CA ALA A 263 -19.76 -3.89 21.93
C ALA A 263 -20.46 -4.37 20.64
N ARG A 264 -19.76 -4.33 19.49
CA ARG A 264 -20.26 -4.81 18.18
C ARG A 264 -20.05 -6.32 17.97
N TRP A 265 -19.30 -6.98 18.85
CA TRP A 265 -19.04 -8.41 18.78
C TRP A 265 -20.07 -9.22 19.58
N HIS A 266 -20.74 -10.16 18.93
CA HIS A 266 -21.78 -10.98 19.55
C HIS A 266 -21.34 -12.37 19.98
N GLY A 267 -20.04 -12.72 19.74
CA GLY A 267 -19.47 -13.99 20.10
C GLY A 267 -18.72 -13.98 21.45
N ARG A 268 -17.97 -15.05 21.71
CA ARG A 268 -17.08 -15.15 22.87
C ARG A 268 -15.98 -14.08 22.79
N ALA A 269 -15.73 -13.39 23.90
CA ALA A 269 -14.66 -12.40 24.04
C ALA A 269 -13.95 -12.55 25.39
N PRO A 270 -12.70 -12.10 25.55
CA PRO A 270 -12.00 -12.06 26.83
C PRO A 270 -12.74 -11.19 27.86
N THR A 271 -12.53 -11.44 29.14
CA THR A 271 -13.18 -10.63 30.20
C THR A 271 -12.55 -9.25 30.34
N ALA A 272 -11.23 -9.14 30.27
CA ALA A 272 -10.53 -7.87 30.36
C ALA A 272 -10.65 -7.06 29.06
N PRO A 273 -10.56 -5.71 29.10
CA PRO A 273 -10.54 -4.85 27.91
C PRO A 273 -9.33 -5.14 27.02
N ASN A 274 -9.54 -5.13 25.71
CA ASN A 274 -8.44 -5.23 24.76
C ASN A 274 -7.57 -3.96 24.77
N ARG A 275 -6.33 -4.11 24.30
CA ARG A 275 -5.32 -3.04 24.27
C ARG A 275 -4.53 -3.06 22.97
N LEU A 276 -3.84 -1.93 22.71
CA LEU A 276 -2.84 -1.84 21.67
C LEU A 276 -1.45 -1.94 22.29
N TYR A 277 -0.60 -2.74 21.66
CA TYR A 277 0.80 -2.87 21.98
C TYR A 277 1.64 -2.44 20.78
N LEU A 278 2.58 -1.53 21.00
CA LEU A 278 3.50 -1.02 19.99
C LEU A 278 4.92 -1.46 20.34
N GLY A 279 5.55 -2.25 19.48
CA GLY A 279 6.91 -2.74 19.70
C GLY A 279 7.32 -3.85 18.71
N PRO A 280 8.41 -4.58 18.97
CA PRO A 280 8.94 -5.59 18.05
C PRO A 280 7.96 -6.73 17.80
N VAL A 281 7.67 -7.01 16.52
CA VAL A 281 6.94 -8.18 16.05
C VAL A 281 7.85 -8.95 15.09
N GLY A 282 8.00 -10.23 15.32
CA GLY A 282 8.77 -11.13 14.47
C GLY A 282 7.91 -11.64 13.31
N ALA A 283 8.49 -11.68 12.11
CA ALA A 283 7.86 -12.25 10.93
C ALA A 283 8.79 -13.26 10.28
N ALA A 284 8.29 -14.37 9.78
CA ALA A 284 9.01 -15.33 8.94
C ALA A 284 8.05 -16.33 8.30
N ASP A 285 8.51 -17.05 7.27
CA ASP A 285 7.73 -18.07 6.54
C ASP A 285 7.58 -19.38 7.34
N GLN A 286 7.23 -19.27 8.63
CA GLN A 286 7.06 -20.41 9.54
C GLN A 286 5.86 -20.22 10.47
N VAL A 287 5.03 -21.24 10.50
CA VAL A 287 4.01 -21.39 11.55
C VAL A 287 4.68 -21.98 12.78
N ILE A 288 4.76 -21.22 13.86
CA ILE A 288 5.36 -21.70 15.11
C ILE A 288 4.30 -22.30 16.01
N ASP A 289 4.49 -23.56 16.43
CA ASP A 289 3.74 -24.26 17.46
C ASP A 289 4.73 -24.92 18.43
N ASP A 290 5.65 -24.12 18.95
CA ASP A 290 6.74 -24.54 19.83
C ASP A 290 7.16 -23.38 20.74
N ALA A 291 6.90 -23.54 22.04
CA ALA A 291 7.28 -22.56 23.05
C ALA A 291 8.80 -22.31 23.11
N THR A 292 9.60 -23.37 22.87
CA THR A 292 11.07 -23.29 22.92
C THR A 292 11.57 -22.39 21.79
N ARG A 293 10.99 -22.54 20.60
CA ARG A 293 11.33 -21.69 19.45
C ARG A 293 11.00 -20.22 19.70
N VAL A 294 9.87 -19.92 20.33
CA VAL A 294 9.52 -18.54 20.73
C VAL A 294 10.54 -17.98 21.72
N LEU A 295 10.97 -18.75 22.70
CA LEU A 295 11.99 -18.34 23.67
C LEU A 295 13.35 -18.11 23.02
N GLU A 296 13.73 -18.89 22.01
CA GLU A 296 14.95 -18.67 21.22
C GLU A 296 14.89 -17.33 20.49
N ILE A 297 13.78 -17.02 19.84
CA ILE A 297 13.59 -15.73 19.16
C ILE A 297 13.64 -14.59 20.18
N GLN A 298 13.03 -14.77 21.37
CA GLN A 298 13.04 -13.79 22.44
C GLN A 298 14.44 -13.52 23.03
N LYS A 299 15.37 -14.49 22.99
CA LYS A 299 16.78 -14.24 23.39
C LYS A 299 17.39 -13.10 22.57
N ASN A 300 17.08 -13.04 21.27
CA ASN A 300 17.60 -12.02 20.36
C ASN A 300 16.72 -10.75 20.42
N TRP A 301 15.41 -10.91 20.70
CA TRP A 301 14.42 -9.83 20.74
C TRP A 301 13.67 -9.82 22.07
N ARG A 302 14.35 -9.35 23.12
CA ARG A 302 13.82 -9.37 24.50
C ARG A 302 12.40 -8.79 24.66
N LYS A 303 12.04 -7.77 23.85
CA LYS A 303 10.74 -7.10 23.87
C LYS A 303 9.78 -7.63 22.81
N LEU A 304 10.05 -8.78 22.20
CA LEU A 304 9.17 -9.39 21.21
C LEU A 304 7.73 -9.51 21.73
N MET A 305 6.78 -8.99 20.97
CA MET A 305 5.36 -8.98 21.38
C MET A 305 4.56 -10.12 20.78
N GLY A 306 4.98 -10.62 19.64
CA GLY A 306 4.33 -11.69 18.91
C GLY A 306 5.09 -12.09 17.67
N VAL A 307 4.61 -13.13 17.00
CA VAL A 307 5.14 -13.65 15.74
C VAL A 307 4.02 -13.84 14.73
N GLU A 308 4.32 -13.59 13.47
CA GLU A 308 3.41 -13.73 12.33
C GLU A 308 4.21 -13.99 11.04
N MET A 309 3.62 -13.89 9.86
CA MET A 309 4.29 -14.36 8.66
C MET A 309 4.40 -13.31 7.54
N GLU A 310 3.89 -12.09 7.65
CA GLU A 310 3.72 -11.18 6.51
C GLU A 310 4.25 -9.77 6.71
N THR A 311 4.14 -9.20 7.90
CA THR A 311 4.36 -7.75 8.13
C THR A 311 5.72 -7.26 7.66
N TYR A 312 6.77 -8.07 7.85
CA TYR A 312 8.10 -7.68 7.37
C TYR A 312 8.14 -7.56 5.84
N GLY A 313 7.51 -8.47 5.12
CA GLY A 313 7.39 -8.42 3.67
C GLY A 313 6.64 -7.17 3.19
N VAL A 314 5.53 -6.83 3.84
CA VAL A 314 4.77 -5.60 3.57
C VAL A 314 5.60 -4.36 3.83
N TYR A 315 6.27 -4.28 4.99
CA TYR A 315 7.11 -3.13 5.34
C TYR A 315 8.29 -2.99 4.40
N ARG A 316 8.91 -4.10 4.00
CA ARG A 316 10.02 -4.12 3.05
C ARG A 316 9.59 -3.60 1.68
N ALA A 317 8.47 -4.07 1.14
CA ALA A 317 7.92 -3.62 -0.12
C ALA A 317 7.63 -2.11 -0.12
N VAL A 318 7.04 -1.59 0.96
CA VAL A 318 6.80 -0.15 1.12
C VAL A 318 8.12 0.63 1.26
N HIS A 319 9.07 0.12 2.03
CA HIS A 319 10.37 0.77 2.22
C HIS A 319 11.16 0.93 0.90
N GLU A 320 11.01 -0.01 -0.01
CA GLU A 320 11.69 -0.03 -1.32
C GLU A 320 10.81 0.52 -2.46
N SER A 321 9.60 0.97 -2.17
CA SER A 321 8.71 1.56 -3.18
C SER A 321 9.27 2.86 -3.75
N PRO A 322 8.96 3.17 -5.04
CA PRO A 322 9.30 4.45 -5.64
C PRO A 322 8.58 5.62 -4.93
N GLU A 323 9.12 6.81 -5.11
CA GLU A 323 8.45 8.04 -4.65
C GLU A 323 7.20 8.37 -5.51
N PRO A 324 6.15 8.97 -4.93
CA PRO A 324 5.99 9.29 -3.52
C PRO A 324 5.78 8.01 -2.71
N LYS A 325 6.64 7.81 -1.74
CA LYS A 325 6.66 6.59 -0.93
C LYS A 325 5.48 6.54 0.04
N PRO A 326 4.67 5.46 0.05
CA PRO A 326 3.63 5.30 1.05
C PRO A 326 4.21 5.12 2.45
N ARG A 327 3.37 5.29 3.48
CA ARG A 327 3.70 4.86 4.84
C ARG A 327 3.16 3.46 5.07
N ALA A 328 3.83 2.68 5.92
CA ALA A 328 3.37 1.35 6.31
C ALA A 328 2.87 1.33 7.76
N VAL A 329 1.89 0.48 8.05
CA VAL A 329 1.43 0.13 9.39
C VAL A 329 0.90 -1.30 9.39
N SER A 330 1.02 -2.00 10.53
CA SER A 330 0.36 -3.30 10.71
C SER A 330 -0.58 -3.26 11.90
N PHE A 331 -1.73 -3.92 11.77
CA PHE A 331 -2.68 -4.16 12.84
C PHE A 331 -2.95 -5.66 12.89
N LYS A 332 -2.19 -6.36 13.71
CA LYS A 332 -2.32 -7.81 13.89
C LYS A 332 -2.92 -8.09 15.26
N ALA A 333 -4.04 -8.79 15.32
CA ALA A 333 -4.65 -9.13 16.60
C ALA A 333 -4.24 -10.52 17.07
N VAL A 334 -4.04 -10.67 18.38
CA VAL A 334 -3.64 -11.94 18.99
C VAL A 334 -4.75 -12.97 18.85
N CYS A 335 -4.50 -14.04 18.12
CA CYS A 335 -5.42 -15.18 17.96
C CYS A 335 -4.99 -16.43 18.71
N ASP A 336 -3.70 -16.57 19.01
CA ASP A 336 -3.11 -17.67 19.80
C ASP A 336 -1.83 -17.21 20.51
N PHE A 337 -1.16 -18.11 21.23
CA PHE A 337 0.10 -17.85 21.94
C PHE A 337 1.21 -18.81 21.52
N ALA A 338 1.30 -19.11 20.24
CA ALA A 338 2.38 -19.84 19.56
C ALA A 338 2.66 -21.29 20.05
N ALA A 339 2.39 -21.62 21.32
CA ALA A 339 2.52 -22.95 21.93
C ALA A 339 1.17 -23.57 22.32
N GLU A 340 0.08 -22.86 22.08
CA GLU A 340 -1.28 -23.28 22.41
C GLU A 340 -2.20 -22.85 21.26
N LYS A 341 -1.98 -23.43 20.09
CA LYS A 341 -2.76 -23.08 18.90
C LYS A 341 -4.21 -23.50 19.05
N SER A 342 -5.10 -22.57 18.75
CA SER A 342 -6.53 -22.80 18.69
C SER A 342 -7.16 -21.85 17.70
N ASP A 343 -7.89 -22.40 16.74
CA ASP A 343 -8.64 -21.61 15.75
C ASP A 343 -9.85 -20.89 16.36
N SER A 344 -10.19 -21.19 17.62
CA SER A 344 -11.39 -20.69 18.30
C SER A 344 -11.42 -19.15 18.47
N TRP A 345 -10.27 -18.48 18.36
CA TRP A 345 -10.16 -17.04 18.51
C TRP A 345 -9.82 -16.29 17.22
N GLN A 346 -9.60 -16.97 16.10
CA GLN A 346 -9.22 -16.34 14.84
C GLN A 346 -10.26 -15.34 14.35
N ASN A 347 -11.54 -15.70 14.40
CA ASN A 347 -12.62 -14.80 13.96
C ASN A 347 -12.73 -13.54 14.85
N TYR A 348 -12.57 -13.71 16.18
CA TYR A 348 -12.54 -12.57 17.09
C TYR A 348 -11.33 -11.68 16.86
N ALA A 349 -10.16 -12.26 16.71
CA ALA A 349 -8.93 -11.52 16.45
C ALA A 349 -9.01 -10.76 15.11
N ALA A 350 -9.44 -11.40 14.03
CA ALA A 350 -9.62 -10.76 12.74
C ALA A 350 -10.62 -9.60 12.80
N PHE A 351 -11.74 -9.80 13.50
CA PHE A 351 -12.72 -8.75 13.77
C PHE A 351 -12.08 -7.56 14.51
N MET A 352 -11.34 -7.81 15.60
CA MET A 352 -10.69 -6.75 16.38
C MET A 352 -9.66 -5.99 15.56
N ALA A 353 -8.84 -6.69 14.75
CA ALA A 353 -7.84 -6.06 13.89
C ALA A 353 -8.49 -5.16 12.83
N ALA A 354 -9.51 -5.67 12.14
CA ALA A 354 -10.19 -4.95 11.07
C ALA A 354 -10.94 -3.72 11.60
N GLU A 355 -11.75 -3.90 12.65
CA GLU A 355 -12.52 -2.81 13.24
C GLU A 355 -11.62 -1.72 13.82
N PHE A 356 -10.53 -2.12 14.53
CA PHE A 356 -9.59 -1.13 15.05
C PHE A 356 -8.89 -0.36 13.93
N ALA A 357 -8.44 -1.04 12.88
CA ALA A 357 -7.78 -0.38 11.74
C ALA A 357 -8.71 0.64 11.08
N ILE A 358 -9.96 0.27 10.79
CA ILE A 358 -10.93 1.15 10.15
C ILE A 358 -11.29 2.34 11.07
N GLU A 359 -11.51 2.11 12.37
CA GLU A 359 -11.75 3.20 13.33
C GLU A 359 -10.54 4.13 13.47
N PHE A 360 -9.32 3.59 13.46
CA PHE A 360 -8.08 4.36 13.49
C PHE A 360 -7.99 5.27 12.25
N PHE A 361 -8.25 4.77 11.05
CA PHE A 361 -8.24 5.59 9.83
C PHE A 361 -9.31 6.67 9.86
N LYS A 362 -10.53 6.34 10.30
CA LYS A 362 -11.61 7.32 10.42
C LYS A 362 -11.28 8.45 11.41
N ARG A 363 -10.63 8.14 12.52
CA ARG A 363 -10.35 9.09 13.60
C ARG A 363 -9.10 9.94 13.34
N GLU A 364 -8.04 9.32 12.81
CA GLU A 364 -6.70 9.88 12.82
C GLU A 364 -6.20 10.33 11.44
N TRP A 365 -7.01 10.23 10.38
CA TRP A 365 -6.54 10.54 9.03
C TRP A 365 -5.90 11.92 8.91
N THR A 366 -6.53 12.96 9.43
CA THR A 366 -6.00 14.33 9.43
C THR A 366 -4.69 14.44 10.23
N ALA A 367 -4.56 13.69 11.31
CA ALA A 367 -3.33 13.65 12.09
C ALA A 367 -2.22 12.89 11.35
N LEU A 368 -2.56 11.84 10.61
CA LEU A 368 -1.63 11.11 9.75
C LEU A 368 -1.20 11.94 8.55
N TRP A 369 -2.13 12.65 7.92
CA TRP A 369 -1.95 13.41 6.70
C TRP A 369 -2.49 14.84 6.87
N PRO A 370 -1.74 15.75 7.52
CA PRO A 370 -2.17 17.14 7.65
C PRO A 370 -2.32 17.78 6.27
N THR A 371 -3.45 18.37 5.99
CA THR A 371 -3.59 19.33 4.90
C THR A 371 -2.74 20.54 5.21
N LYS A 372 -1.93 20.98 4.25
CA LYS A 372 -1.16 22.24 4.36
C LYS A 372 -2.09 23.43 4.42
#